data_0e8ec503773c3bec337277abda343689
#
_entry.id   0e8ec503773c3bec337277abda343689
#
_cell.length_a   1.000
_cell.length_b   1.000
_cell.length_c   1.000
_cell.angle_alpha   90.00
_cell.angle_beta   90.00
_cell.angle_gamma   90.00
#
_symmetry.space_group_name_H-M   'P 1'
#
loop_
_entity.id
_entity.type
_entity.pdbx_description
1 polymer ?
#
loop_
_entity_poly.entity_id
_entity_poly.type
_entity_poly.pdbx_seq_one_letter_code
_entity_poly.pdbx_strand_id
1 'polypeptide(L)'
;MSHYDTNLDKNQANHVPLTPLTFLKRATEIYPNYEAIVYEDRNYTWSEVYKRAVKFASALSKIGIKKGDTVSFLAFNTPEIFEAHYSVPMTGAVLNTINIRLDANTIAYILNHSDAKVLVVDRQLHIEVKKALKTLDKKITIIDINDKYADQSKCEKIGEHEFENFLNTGDENYNWQMPDDEWQSISLSYTSGTTGNPKGVVYHHRGAYLMSTGSSVAWNMPNRLNFLTIVPMFHCNGWCYPWTIPMLNGRTICLRNIDIKKIFELIDKYDVTHFGGAPIVLNMITGAPEADRKKLKNKVYVLTAGAPPPSIIFKKMKALGFEVMHVYGLTETYGHVTQCAWNDEWNDFDEDKQNEIKARQGVRYPNTEGVTILDPETMKEVPKDGKTIGEIMIRGNVVMKGYFKDKDATDKAMKGGWFHTGDLAVMHPDGYVKIQDRSKDIIISGGENISSIEIENTLSKHPSVSIAAVVAKPDEKWGEVPCAFIEMVKDKPASEKELIDFCKETLAGFKVPKKVIFCELPKTSTGKIQKFELRKQF
;
A
#
# COMPACT_ATOMS: atom_id res chain seq x y z
N MET A 1 45.82 4.93 -0.17
CA MET A 1 44.78 3.86 0.00
C MET A 1 45.08 3.12 1.31
N SER A 2 44.04 2.76 2.05
CA SER A 2 44.18 1.94 3.25
C SER A 2 44.62 0.52 2.87
N HIS A 3 45.35 -0.18 3.76
CA HIS A 3 45.65 -1.60 3.55
C HIS A 3 44.39 -2.45 3.38
N TYR A 4 43.25 -2.00 3.93
CA TYR A 4 41.95 -2.66 3.79
C TYR A 4 41.31 -2.48 2.40
N ASP A 5 41.87 -1.65 1.54
CA ASP A 5 41.36 -1.39 0.18
C ASP A 5 42.33 -1.86 -0.92
N THR A 6 43.44 -2.54 -0.52
CA THR A 6 44.48 -3.00 -1.45
C THR A 6 44.31 -4.47 -1.72
N ASN A 7 44.13 -4.88 -2.98
CA ASN A 7 43.93 -6.27 -3.42
C ASN A 7 42.68 -6.96 -2.80
N LEU A 8 41.65 -6.19 -2.45
CA LEU A 8 40.39 -6.65 -1.89
C LEU A 8 39.20 -6.19 -2.73
N ASP A 9 39.35 -6.28 -4.05
CA ASP A 9 38.33 -5.86 -5.01
C ASP A 9 37.10 -6.77 -4.95
N LYS A 10 35.96 -6.20 -5.34
CA LYS A 10 34.72 -6.94 -5.55
C LYS A 10 34.91 -7.99 -6.65
N ASN A 11 34.39 -9.18 -6.41
CA ASN A 11 34.38 -10.26 -7.39
C ASN A 11 33.06 -11.06 -7.29
N GLN A 12 32.86 -12.02 -8.19
CA GLN A 12 31.61 -12.79 -8.27
C GLN A 12 31.28 -13.60 -7.01
N ALA A 13 32.28 -13.91 -6.17
CA ALA A 13 32.05 -14.65 -4.93
C ALA A 13 31.56 -13.76 -3.78
N ASN A 14 31.92 -12.48 -3.77
CA ASN A 14 31.67 -11.58 -2.65
C ASN A 14 30.77 -10.37 -2.99
N HIS A 15 30.38 -10.20 -4.25
CA HIS A 15 29.52 -9.12 -4.69
C HIS A 15 28.51 -9.59 -5.75
N VAL A 16 27.27 -9.76 -5.32
CA VAL A 16 26.11 -10.09 -6.17
C VAL A 16 25.06 -8.99 -5.98
N PRO A 17 24.51 -8.41 -7.05
CA PRO A 17 23.45 -7.41 -6.92
C PRO A 17 22.26 -7.91 -6.13
N LEU A 18 21.77 -7.12 -5.18
CA LEU A 18 20.57 -7.44 -4.40
C LEU A 18 19.33 -7.44 -5.30
N THR A 19 18.60 -8.54 -5.28
CA THR A 19 17.32 -8.66 -5.99
C THR A 19 16.40 -9.66 -5.31
N PRO A 20 15.09 -9.36 -5.18
CA PRO A 20 14.14 -10.31 -4.61
C PRO A 20 13.87 -11.53 -5.52
N LEU A 21 14.35 -11.53 -6.77
CA LEU A 21 14.18 -12.67 -7.68
C LEU A 21 14.82 -13.95 -7.12
N THR A 22 15.89 -13.80 -6.35
CA THR A 22 16.56 -14.92 -5.69
C THR A 22 15.71 -15.58 -4.60
N PHE A 23 14.72 -14.89 -4.05
CA PHE A 23 13.84 -15.42 -3.00
C PHE A 23 12.96 -16.55 -3.51
N LEU A 24 12.33 -16.36 -4.69
CA LEU A 24 11.53 -17.41 -5.31
C LEU A 24 12.36 -18.61 -5.70
N LYS A 25 13.54 -18.38 -6.30
CA LYS A 25 14.48 -19.45 -6.65
C LYS A 25 14.85 -20.27 -5.40
N ARG A 26 15.25 -19.60 -4.31
CA ARG A 26 15.58 -20.24 -3.05
C ARG A 26 14.41 -21.03 -2.44
N ALA A 27 13.20 -20.48 -2.44
CA ALA A 27 12.01 -21.17 -1.93
C ALA A 27 11.77 -22.49 -2.68
N THR A 28 11.96 -22.46 -4.01
CA THR A 28 11.85 -23.64 -4.87
C THR A 28 12.93 -24.68 -4.60
N GLU A 29 14.15 -24.25 -4.35
CA GLU A 29 15.29 -25.16 -4.04
C GLU A 29 15.11 -25.88 -2.69
N ILE A 30 14.53 -25.20 -1.69
CA ILE A 30 14.39 -25.72 -0.32
C ILE A 30 13.08 -26.48 -0.12
N TYR A 31 11.97 -25.95 -0.66
CA TYR A 31 10.62 -26.46 -0.43
C TYR A 31 9.81 -26.62 -1.74
N PRO A 32 10.33 -27.37 -2.74
CA PRO A 32 9.72 -27.44 -4.08
C PRO A 32 8.24 -27.85 -4.05
N ASN A 33 7.86 -28.74 -3.15
CA ASN A 33 6.52 -29.33 -3.05
C ASN A 33 5.64 -28.65 -2.00
N TYR A 34 6.12 -27.59 -1.31
CA TYR A 34 5.29 -26.85 -0.38
C TYR A 34 4.29 -25.96 -1.13
N GLU A 35 3.04 -25.94 -0.68
CA GLU A 35 1.98 -25.12 -1.26
C GLU A 35 2.28 -23.63 -1.06
N ALA A 36 2.58 -22.95 -2.17
CA ALA A 36 3.04 -21.56 -2.20
C ALA A 36 1.90 -20.57 -2.37
N ILE A 37 0.97 -20.88 -3.28
CA ILE A 37 -0.18 -20.03 -3.61
C ILE A 37 -1.45 -20.87 -3.52
N VAL A 38 -2.45 -20.31 -2.86
CA VAL A 38 -3.81 -20.83 -2.79
C VAL A 38 -4.76 -19.77 -3.36
N TYR A 39 -5.56 -20.16 -4.34
CA TYR A 39 -6.61 -19.32 -4.89
C TYR A 39 -7.82 -20.19 -5.28
N GLU A 40 -8.84 -20.21 -4.43
CA GLU A 40 -10.02 -21.06 -4.56
C GLU A 40 -9.66 -22.56 -4.66
N ASP A 41 -9.79 -23.20 -5.84
CA ASP A 41 -9.35 -24.58 -6.10
C ASP A 41 -8.00 -24.66 -6.86
N ARG A 42 -7.38 -23.52 -7.15
CA ARG A 42 -6.08 -23.41 -7.82
C ARG A 42 -4.98 -23.29 -6.79
N ASN A 43 -4.27 -24.39 -6.55
CA ASN A 43 -3.17 -24.44 -5.61
C ASN A 43 -1.88 -24.72 -6.38
N TYR A 44 -0.84 -23.96 -6.07
CA TYR A 44 0.47 -24.10 -6.70
C TYR A 44 1.57 -24.29 -5.67
N THR A 45 2.44 -25.23 -5.91
CA THR A 45 3.68 -25.43 -5.16
C THR A 45 4.74 -24.40 -5.55
N TRP A 46 5.80 -24.24 -4.76
CA TRP A 46 6.93 -23.36 -5.13
C TRP A 46 7.56 -23.75 -6.46
N SER A 47 7.70 -25.05 -6.74
CA SER A 47 8.20 -25.53 -8.03
C SER A 47 7.31 -25.11 -9.21
N GLU A 48 5.99 -25.20 -9.06
CA GLU A 48 5.05 -24.79 -10.09
C GLU A 48 5.05 -23.28 -10.30
N VAL A 49 5.04 -22.48 -9.21
CA VAL A 49 5.12 -21.02 -9.29
C VAL A 49 6.39 -20.57 -10.01
N TYR A 50 7.54 -21.16 -9.68
CA TYR A 50 8.81 -20.84 -10.34
C TYR A 50 8.79 -21.18 -11.82
N LYS A 51 8.34 -22.40 -12.18
CA LYS A 51 8.23 -22.84 -13.58
C LYS A 51 7.31 -21.92 -14.37
N ARG A 52 6.15 -21.54 -13.81
CA ARG A 52 5.20 -20.62 -14.44
C ARG A 52 5.82 -19.24 -14.64
N ALA A 53 6.52 -18.69 -13.63
CA ALA A 53 7.21 -17.41 -13.73
C ALA A 53 8.29 -17.43 -14.83
N VAL A 54 9.12 -18.50 -14.88
CA VAL A 54 10.17 -18.67 -15.90
C VAL A 54 9.56 -18.82 -17.30
N LYS A 55 8.50 -19.62 -17.45
CA LYS A 55 7.77 -19.76 -18.74
C LYS A 55 7.20 -18.44 -19.22
N PHE A 56 6.55 -17.68 -18.34
CA PHE A 56 5.98 -16.39 -18.72
C PHE A 56 7.08 -15.37 -19.12
N ALA A 57 8.21 -15.34 -18.37
CA ALA A 57 9.38 -14.55 -18.75
C ALA A 57 9.91 -14.93 -20.14
N SER A 58 10.03 -16.25 -20.42
CA SER A 58 10.41 -16.75 -21.75
C SER A 58 9.43 -16.31 -22.85
N ALA A 59 8.12 -16.43 -22.61
CA ALA A 59 7.10 -16.02 -23.56
C ALA A 59 7.15 -14.51 -23.85
N LEU A 60 7.36 -13.67 -22.81
CA LEU A 60 7.58 -12.24 -22.97
C LEU A 60 8.84 -11.94 -23.80
N SER A 61 9.94 -12.65 -23.53
CA SER A 61 11.19 -12.49 -24.26
C SER A 61 11.05 -12.85 -25.74
N LYS A 62 10.27 -13.93 -26.06
CA LYS A 62 9.98 -14.35 -27.45
C LYS A 62 9.22 -13.32 -28.27
N ILE A 63 8.40 -12.47 -27.63
CA ILE A 63 7.73 -11.34 -28.30
C ILE A 63 8.54 -10.05 -28.27
N GLY A 64 9.83 -10.11 -27.86
CA GLY A 64 10.77 -9.00 -27.92
C GLY A 64 10.79 -8.11 -26.70
N ILE A 65 10.19 -8.52 -25.56
CA ILE A 65 10.34 -7.79 -24.29
C ILE A 65 11.76 -7.98 -23.76
N LYS A 66 12.37 -6.88 -23.36
CA LYS A 66 13.77 -6.82 -22.93
C LYS A 66 13.96 -5.82 -21.79
N LYS A 67 15.18 -5.76 -21.29
CA LYS A 67 15.61 -4.83 -20.22
C LYS A 67 15.12 -3.40 -20.49
N GLY A 68 14.46 -2.82 -19.48
CA GLY A 68 13.94 -1.46 -19.50
C GLY A 68 12.56 -1.29 -20.16
N ASP A 69 12.00 -2.33 -20.77
CA ASP A 69 10.64 -2.29 -21.31
C ASP A 69 9.62 -2.34 -20.17
N THR A 70 8.43 -1.79 -20.39
CA THR A 70 7.34 -1.83 -19.40
C THR A 70 6.30 -2.89 -19.78
N VAL A 71 5.99 -3.77 -18.84
CA VAL A 71 4.89 -4.74 -18.89
C VAL A 71 3.87 -4.35 -17.82
N SER A 72 2.66 -4.01 -18.24
CA SER A 72 1.60 -3.55 -17.36
C SER A 72 0.65 -4.69 -16.98
N PHE A 73 0.22 -4.71 -15.73
CA PHE A 73 -0.79 -5.62 -15.20
C PHE A 73 -1.97 -4.84 -14.62
N LEU A 74 -3.17 -5.14 -15.09
CA LEU A 74 -4.43 -4.63 -14.58
C LEU A 74 -5.25 -5.85 -14.12
N ALA A 75 -5.00 -6.30 -12.89
CA ALA A 75 -5.51 -7.56 -12.38
C ALA A 75 -5.88 -7.50 -10.89
N PHE A 76 -6.80 -8.36 -10.49
CA PHE A 76 -7.14 -8.60 -9.08
C PHE A 76 -6.05 -9.40 -8.37
N ASN A 77 -6.20 -9.64 -7.05
CA ASN A 77 -5.29 -10.48 -6.28
C ASN A 77 -5.44 -11.96 -6.67
N THR A 78 -4.79 -12.36 -7.73
CA THR A 78 -4.81 -13.71 -8.29
C THR A 78 -3.37 -14.22 -8.48
N PRO A 79 -3.14 -15.51 -8.75
CA PRO A 79 -1.80 -16.06 -8.98
C PRO A 79 -1.01 -15.34 -10.08
N GLU A 80 -1.69 -14.89 -11.14
CA GLU A 80 -1.06 -14.26 -12.30
C GLU A 80 -0.33 -12.95 -11.94
N ILE A 81 -0.94 -12.09 -11.11
CA ILE A 81 -0.28 -10.86 -10.67
C ILE A 81 0.83 -11.15 -9.65
N PHE A 82 0.70 -12.19 -8.81
CA PHE A 82 1.78 -12.62 -7.93
C PHE A 82 3.00 -13.07 -8.76
N GLU A 83 2.78 -13.94 -9.74
CA GLU A 83 3.83 -14.45 -10.65
C GLU A 83 4.49 -13.31 -11.44
N ALA A 84 3.74 -12.25 -11.77
CA ALA A 84 4.25 -11.09 -12.49
C ALA A 84 5.40 -10.38 -11.76
N HIS A 85 5.39 -10.37 -10.42
CA HIS A 85 6.47 -9.77 -9.61
C HIS A 85 7.84 -10.44 -9.83
N TYR A 86 7.85 -11.63 -10.41
CA TYR A 86 9.03 -12.39 -10.77
C TYR A 86 9.25 -12.46 -12.27
N SER A 87 8.23 -12.89 -13.01
CA SER A 87 8.34 -13.17 -14.44
C SER A 87 8.71 -11.94 -15.28
N VAL A 88 8.18 -10.77 -14.95
CA VAL A 88 8.50 -9.54 -15.68
C VAL A 88 9.95 -9.12 -15.39
N PRO A 89 10.39 -8.95 -14.14
CA PRO A 89 11.79 -8.58 -13.87
C PRO A 89 12.82 -9.65 -14.29
N MET A 90 12.46 -10.92 -14.41
CA MET A 90 13.32 -11.97 -14.97
C MET A 90 13.73 -11.71 -16.42
N THR A 91 12.99 -10.87 -17.16
CA THR A 91 13.37 -10.40 -18.52
C THR A 91 14.23 -9.12 -18.47
N GLY A 92 14.44 -8.54 -17.27
CA GLY A 92 15.01 -7.21 -17.09
C GLY A 92 14.02 -6.07 -17.35
N ALA A 93 12.76 -6.39 -17.67
CA ALA A 93 11.68 -5.41 -17.84
C ALA A 93 11.15 -4.91 -16.50
N VAL A 94 10.37 -3.83 -16.55
CA VAL A 94 9.79 -3.15 -15.40
C VAL A 94 8.31 -3.52 -15.27
N LEU A 95 7.92 -4.07 -14.13
CA LEU A 95 6.53 -4.39 -13.83
C LEU A 95 5.76 -3.11 -13.50
N ASN A 96 4.73 -2.80 -14.27
CA ASN A 96 3.79 -1.71 -13.95
C ASN A 96 2.45 -2.28 -13.50
N THR A 97 2.15 -2.18 -12.21
CA THR A 97 0.87 -2.64 -11.66
C THR A 97 -0.14 -1.49 -11.62
N ILE A 98 -1.25 -1.64 -12.34
CA ILE A 98 -2.28 -0.61 -12.50
C ILE A 98 -3.45 -0.89 -11.56
N ASN A 99 -3.95 0.16 -10.94
CA ASN A 99 -5.12 0.07 -10.07
C ASN A 99 -6.39 -0.27 -10.87
N ILE A 100 -7.07 -1.34 -10.48
CA ILE A 100 -8.25 -1.90 -11.14
C ILE A 100 -9.51 -1.02 -11.10
N ARG A 101 -9.51 0.05 -10.32
CA ARG A 101 -10.66 0.96 -10.14
C ARG A 101 -10.50 2.29 -10.84
N LEU A 102 -9.48 2.43 -11.69
CA LEU A 102 -9.26 3.64 -12.47
C LEU A 102 -10.22 3.70 -13.66
N ASP A 103 -10.54 4.92 -14.04
CA ASP A 103 -11.29 5.22 -15.26
C ASP A 103 -10.44 5.04 -16.52
N ALA A 104 -11.10 4.98 -17.67
CA ALA A 104 -10.47 4.74 -18.97
C ALA A 104 -9.38 5.76 -19.34
N ASN A 105 -9.59 7.05 -19.03
CA ASN A 105 -8.64 8.10 -19.37
C ASN A 105 -7.36 7.96 -18.55
N THR A 106 -7.51 7.67 -17.27
CA THR A 106 -6.37 7.44 -16.37
C THR A 106 -5.60 6.18 -16.76
N ILE A 107 -6.28 5.08 -17.14
CA ILE A 107 -5.64 3.85 -17.64
C ILE A 107 -4.86 4.16 -18.93
N ALA A 108 -5.47 4.87 -19.88
CA ALA A 108 -4.80 5.27 -21.12
C ALA A 108 -3.58 6.15 -20.87
N TYR A 109 -3.70 7.13 -19.97
CA TYR A 109 -2.57 7.96 -19.56
C TYR A 109 -1.42 7.11 -19.01
N ILE A 110 -1.69 6.19 -18.09
CA ILE A 110 -0.66 5.33 -17.50
C ILE A 110 0.02 4.48 -18.56
N LEU A 111 -0.74 3.85 -19.45
CA LEU A 111 -0.18 3.01 -20.52
C LEU A 111 0.68 3.80 -21.52
N ASN A 112 0.27 5.02 -21.89
CA ASN A 112 1.05 5.91 -22.76
C ASN A 112 2.29 6.43 -22.03
N HIS A 113 2.13 6.99 -20.82
CA HIS A 113 3.21 7.59 -20.05
C HIS A 113 4.30 6.58 -19.66
N SER A 114 3.91 5.34 -19.30
CA SER A 114 4.84 4.26 -18.96
C SER A 114 5.53 3.61 -20.15
N ASP A 115 5.19 3.98 -21.37
CA ASP A 115 5.63 3.31 -22.61
C ASP A 115 5.31 1.79 -22.60
N ALA A 116 4.18 1.40 -22.01
CA ALA A 116 3.79 0.00 -21.93
C ALA A 116 3.83 -0.70 -23.29
N LYS A 117 4.47 -1.87 -23.36
CA LYS A 117 4.51 -2.72 -24.56
C LYS A 117 3.50 -3.85 -24.49
N VAL A 118 3.21 -4.30 -23.29
CA VAL A 118 2.25 -5.37 -22.99
C VAL A 118 1.30 -4.89 -21.90
N LEU A 119 0.03 -5.22 -22.04
CA LEU A 119 -0.98 -5.14 -21.00
C LEU A 119 -1.53 -6.54 -20.73
N VAL A 120 -1.30 -7.05 -19.52
CA VAL A 120 -2.00 -8.23 -19.01
C VAL A 120 -3.22 -7.75 -18.23
N VAL A 121 -4.40 -8.21 -18.59
CA VAL A 121 -5.65 -7.66 -18.07
C VAL A 121 -6.68 -8.73 -17.72
N ASP A 122 -7.31 -8.57 -16.55
CA ASP A 122 -8.46 -9.40 -16.17
C ASP A 122 -9.70 -9.03 -17.02
N ARG A 123 -10.35 -10.04 -17.59
CA ARG A 123 -11.51 -9.86 -18.47
C ARG A 123 -12.67 -9.12 -17.82
N GLN A 124 -12.82 -9.17 -16.51
CA GLN A 124 -13.86 -8.43 -15.81
C GLN A 124 -13.69 -6.91 -15.92
N LEU A 125 -12.50 -6.43 -16.27
CA LEU A 125 -12.17 -5.00 -16.41
C LEU A 125 -12.30 -4.48 -17.85
N HIS A 126 -12.92 -5.27 -18.74
CA HIS A 126 -12.98 -5.01 -20.19
C HIS A 126 -13.60 -3.65 -20.56
N ILE A 127 -14.60 -3.17 -19.80
CA ILE A 127 -15.34 -1.94 -20.14
C ILE A 127 -14.40 -0.74 -20.19
N GLU A 128 -13.68 -0.48 -19.11
CA GLU A 128 -12.78 0.68 -19.05
C GLU A 128 -11.54 0.48 -19.91
N VAL A 129 -11.04 -0.76 -20.00
CA VAL A 129 -9.86 -1.06 -20.83
C VAL A 129 -10.16 -0.88 -22.31
N LYS A 130 -11.30 -1.36 -22.83
CA LYS A 130 -11.69 -1.15 -24.24
C LYS A 130 -11.84 0.32 -24.61
N LYS A 131 -12.32 1.15 -23.66
CA LYS A 131 -12.36 2.61 -23.84
C LYS A 131 -10.95 3.20 -23.87
N ALA A 132 -10.08 2.82 -22.92
CA ALA A 132 -8.71 3.28 -22.83
C ALA A 132 -7.89 2.94 -24.09
N LEU A 133 -8.04 1.73 -24.62
CA LEU A 133 -7.32 1.27 -25.82
C LEU A 133 -7.62 2.10 -27.08
N LYS A 134 -8.79 2.75 -27.15
CA LYS A 134 -9.15 3.63 -28.28
C LYS A 134 -8.37 4.94 -28.30
N THR A 135 -7.78 5.31 -27.19
CA THR A 135 -7.05 6.58 -27.01
C THR A 135 -5.55 6.38 -26.81
N LEU A 136 -5.05 5.16 -27.06
CA LEU A 136 -3.61 4.90 -27.02
C LEU A 136 -2.91 5.45 -28.26
N ASP A 137 -1.74 6.03 -28.03
CA ASP A 137 -0.88 6.58 -29.09
C ASP A 137 -0.20 5.49 -29.92
N LYS A 138 -0.17 4.26 -29.40
CA LYS A 138 0.51 3.11 -30.01
C LYS A 138 -0.22 1.79 -29.76
N LYS A 139 0.00 0.82 -30.67
CA LYS A 139 -0.47 -0.54 -30.46
C LYS A 139 0.38 -1.24 -29.38
N ILE A 140 -0.26 -1.92 -28.46
CA ILE A 140 0.37 -2.76 -27.42
C ILE A 140 -0.15 -4.19 -27.52
N THR A 141 0.62 -5.18 -27.08
CA THR A 141 0.16 -6.57 -26.98
C THR A 141 -0.75 -6.72 -25.76
N ILE A 142 -1.92 -7.34 -25.94
CA ILE A 142 -2.89 -7.54 -24.86
C ILE A 142 -3.03 -9.03 -24.56
N ILE A 143 -2.89 -9.38 -23.30
CA ILE A 143 -3.00 -10.75 -22.78
C ILE A 143 -4.12 -10.79 -21.75
N ASP A 144 -5.16 -11.59 -22.00
CA ASP A 144 -6.32 -11.71 -21.13
C ASP A 144 -6.07 -12.70 -19.98
N ILE A 145 -6.38 -12.33 -18.76
CA ILE A 145 -6.62 -13.28 -17.66
C ILE A 145 -8.09 -13.69 -17.70
N ASN A 146 -8.32 -14.97 -17.95
CA ASN A 146 -9.64 -15.58 -18.00
C ASN A 146 -9.90 -16.34 -16.69
N ASP A 147 -10.24 -15.61 -15.63
CA ASP A 147 -10.46 -16.19 -14.32
C ASP A 147 -11.88 -16.76 -14.18
N LYS A 148 -12.00 -18.08 -13.97
CA LYS A 148 -13.31 -18.75 -13.80
C LYS A 148 -14.07 -18.32 -12.54
N TYR A 149 -13.38 -17.69 -11.55
CA TYR A 149 -13.99 -17.17 -10.31
C TYR A 149 -14.42 -15.71 -10.41
N ALA A 150 -14.15 -15.06 -11.53
CA ALA A 150 -14.72 -13.76 -11.84
C ALA A 150 -16.23 -13.88 -12.10
N ASP A 151 -16.95 -12.78 -11.93
CA ASP A 151 -18.35 -12.68 -12.38
C ASP A 151 -18.39 -12.79 -13.91
N GLN A 152 -18.68 -14.01 -14.42
CA GLN A 152 -18.64 -14.31 -15.85
C GLN A 152 -19.62 -13.44 -16.66
N SER A 153 -20.70 -12.93 -16.05
CA SER A 153 -21.63 -12.01 -16.71
C SER A 153 -20.99 -10.65 -17.03
N LYS A 154 -19.87 -10.34 -16.37
CA LYS A 154 -19.07 -9.11 -16.56
C LYS A 154 -17.75 -9.36 -17.27
N CYS A 155 -17.50 -10.55 -17.78
CA CYS A 155 -16.25 -10.89 -18.44
C CYS A 155 -16.38 -10.87 -19.97
N GLU A 156 -15.46 -10.17 -20.63
CA GLU A 156 -15.39 -10.15 -22.08
C GLU A 156 -13.93 -10.21 -22.56
N LYS A 157 -13.67 -10.98 -23.60
CA LYS A 157 -12.35 -11.05 -24.24
C LYS A 157 -11.93 -9.67 -24.77
N ILE A 158 -10.68 -9.28 -24.49
CA ILE A 158 -10.10 -8.00 -24.90
C ILE A 158 -8.95 -8.19 -25.88
N GLY A 159 -8.02 -9.09 -25.54
CA GLY A 159 -6.76 -9.30 -26.25
C GLY A 159 -6.78 -10.45 -27.25
N GLU A 160 -5.68 -10.58 -27.98
CA GLU A 160 -5.45 -11.69 -28.93
C GLU A 160 -5.02 -12.97 -28.19
N HIS A 161 -4.33 -12.81 -27.06
CA HIS A 161 -3.79 -13.90 -26.25
C HIS A 161 -4.58 -14.11 -24.97
N GLU A 162 -4.64 -15.35 -24.53
CA GLU A 162 -5.13 -15.73 -23.19
C GLU A 162 -3.93 -16.14 -22.34
N PHE A 163 -3.92 -15.81 -21.06
CA PHE A 163 -2.74 -15.89 -20.18
C PHE A 163 -2.11 -17.29 -20.15
N GLU A 164 -2.90 -18.33 -19.92
CA GLU A 164 -2.38 -19.70 -19.83
C GLU A 164 -1.83 -20.18 -21.18
N ASN A 165 -2.52 -19.84 -22.29
CA ASN A 165 -2.05 -20.17 -23.63
C ASN A 165 -0.76 -19.43 -23.96
N PHE A 166 -0.66 -18.14 -23.62
CA PHE A 166 0.54 -17.35 -23.83
C PHE A 166 1.71 -17.88 -22.99
N LEU A 167 1.50 -18.15 -21.69
CA LEU A 167 2.47 -18.75 -20.78
C LEU A 167 3.02 -20.07 -21.36
N ASN A 168 2.14 -20.90 -21.95
CA ASN A 168 2.53 -22.20 -22.52
C ASN A 168 3.36 -22.09 -23.82
N THR A 169 3.50 -20.92 -24.41
CA THR A 169 4.48 -20.68 -25.50
C THR A 169 5.91 -20.54 -24.99
N GLY A 170 6.09 -20.30 -23.68
CA GLY A 170 7.39 -20.13 -23.05
C GLY A 170 8.12 -21.45 -22.78
N ASP A 171 9.41 -21.33 -22.55
CA ASP A 171 10.31 -22.43 -22.18
C ASP A 171 10.54 -22.42 -20.66
N GLU A 172 10.32 -23.54 -19.98
CA GLU A 172 10.55 -23.68 -18.54
C GLU A 172 12.03 -23.68 -18.16
N ASN A 173 12.93 -23.88 -19.13
CA ASN A 173 14.39 -23.85 -18.96
C ASN A 173 14.98 -22.49 -19.37
N TYR A 174 14.18 -21.46 -19.56
CA TYR A 174 14.65 -20.12 -19.91
C TYR A 174 15.66 -19.60 -18.88
N ASN A 175 16.87 -19.29 -19.36
CA ASN A 175 17.94 -18.79 -18.50
C ASN A 175 17.78 -17.28 -18.30
N TRP A 176 17.02 -16.90 -17.28
CA TRP A 176 16.88 -15.50 -16.89
C TRP A 176 18.16 -14.97 -16.24
N GLN A 177 18.41 -13.69 -16.39
CA GLN A 177 19.63 -13.04 -15.94
C GLN A 177 19.40 -12.23 -14.65
N MET A 178 20.38 -12.23 -13.77
CA MET A 178 20.43 -11.30 -12.64
C MET A 178 20.53 -9.86 -13.16
N PRO A 179 20.04 -8.86 -12.41
CA PRO A 179 20.29 -7.47 -12.79
C PRO A 179 21.79 -7.17 -12.77
N ASP A 180 22.26 -6.36 -13.71
CA ASP A 180 23.67 -5.96 -13.77
C ASP A 180 24.05 -5.06 -12.58
N ASP A 181 23.07 -4.28 -12.09
CA ASP A 181 23.18 -3.39 -10.95
C ASP A 181 21.87 -3.47 -10.14
N GLU A 182 21.97 -3.55 -8.84
CA GLU A 182 20.82 -3.51 -7.92
C GLU A 182 20.02 -2.20 -7.97
N TRP A 183 20.58 -1.13 -8.56
CA TRP A 183 19.88 0.12 -8.87
C TRP A 183 18.99 0.02 -10.12
N GLN A 184 19.05 -1.05 -10.88
CA GLN A 184 18.15 -1.29 -12.02
C GLN A 184 16.69 -1.25 -11.56
N SER A 185 15.82 -0.70 -12.43
CA SER A 185 14.39 -0.59 -12.13
C SER A 185 13.72 -1.98 -12.16
N ILE A 186 12.93 -2.28 -11.14
CA ILE A 186 12.18 -3.53 -11.02
C ILE A 186 10.68 -3.31 -11.24
N SER A 187 10.17 -2.17 -10.78
CA SER A 187 8.74 -1.89 -10.80
C SER A 187 8.44 -0.40 -10.94
N LEU A 188 7.26 -0.10 -11.48
CA LEU A 188 6.69 1.23 -11.66
C LEU A 188 5.27 1.23 -11.07
N SER A 189 5.04 2.05 -10.06
CA SER A 189 3.74 2.17 -9.39
C SER A 189 3.21 3.60 -9.52
N TYR A 190 1.95 3.77 -9.93
CA TYR A 190 1.35 5.09 -10.07
C TYR A 190 0.62 5.51 -8.80
N THR A 191 0.91 6.74 -8.33
CA THR A 191 0.17 7.33 -7.21
C THR A 191 -1.17 7.87 -7.70
N SER A 192 -2.19 7.86 -6.85
CA SER A 192 -3.41 8.62 -7.08
C SER A 192 -3.09 10.11 -6.94
N GLY A 193 -2.81 10.78 -8.05
CA GLY A 193 -2.57 12.22 -8.05
C GLY A 193 -3.77 12.97 -7.46
N THR A 194 -3.51 13.86 -6.51
CA THR A 194 -4.55 14.69 -5.89
C THR A 194 -4.68 16.05 -6.56
N THR A 195 -3.78 16.39 -7.49
CA THR A 195 -3.69 17.71 -8.12
C THR A 195 -3.30 17.64 -9.60
N GLY A 196 -3.50 16.51 -10.28
CA GLY A 196 -3.11 16.34 -11.67
C GLY A 196 -3.01 14.86 -12.07
N ASN A 197 -2.32 14.58 -13.16
CA ASN A 197 -2.08 13.21 -13.61
C ASN A 197 -1.31 12.40 -12.57
N PRO A 198 -1.57 11.09 -12.44
CA PRO A 198 -0.82 10.21 -11.55
C PRO A 198 0.68 10.24 -11.85
N LYS A 199 1.51 10.29 -10.80
CA LYS A 199 2.97 10.22 -10.93
C LYS A 199 3.43 8.76 -10.88
N GLY A 200 4.33 8.40 -11.79
CA GLY A 200 4.95 7.08 -11.81
C GLY A 200 6.14 7.00 -10.87
N VAL A 201 6.04 6.22 -9.83
CA VAL A 201 7.10 5.98 -8.84
C VAL A 201 7.95 4.79 -9.27
N VAL A 202 9.24 4.98 -9.45
CA VAL A 202 10.16 3.94 -9.94
C VAL A 202 10.87 3.26 -8.77
N TYR A 203 10.73 1.94 -8.69
CA TYR A 203 11.43 1.10 -7.73
C TYR A 203 12.69 0.47 -8.32
N HIS A 204 13.70 0.24 -7.48
CA HIS A 204 14.91 -0.52 -7.83
C HIS A 204 14.97 -1.85 -7.09
N HIS A 205 15.75 -2.81 -7.61
CA HIS A 205 15.89 -4.16 -7.04
C HIS A 205 16.37 -4.13 -5.58
N ARG A 206 17.36 -3.28 -5.25
CA ARG A 206 17.88 -3.12 -3.88
C ARG A 206 16.78 -2.75 -2.88
N GLY A 207 15.96 -1.74 -3.21
CA GLY A 207 14.88 -1.29 -2.32
C GLY A 207 13.84 -2.37 -2.09
N ALA A 208 13.43 -3.11 -3.14
CA ALA A 208 12.50 -4.22 -3.03
C ALA A 208 13.06 -5.37 -2.16
N TYR A 209 14.34 -5.69 -2.32
CA TYR A 209 15.04 -6.69 -1.48
C TYR A 209 15.08 -6.27 -0.01
N LEU A 210 15.56 -5.05 0.26
CA LEU A 210 15.70 -4.54 1.62
C LEU A 210 14.35 -4.32 2.30
N MET A 211 13.33 -3.86 1.56
CA MET A 211 11.98 -3.72 2.12
C MET A 211 11.39 -5.07 2.52
N SER A 212 11.58 -6.10 1.70
CA SER A 212 11.13 -7.46 2.01
C SER A 212 11.78 -8.01 3.28
N THR A 213 13.11 -7.84 3.42
CA THR A 213 13.84 -8.27 4.63
C THR A 213 13.48 -7.43 5.85
N GLY A 214 13.41 -6.11 5.70
CA GLY A 214 13.06 -5.20 6.80
C GLY A 214 11.65 -5.42 7.34
N SER A 215 10.68 -5.64 6.46
CA SER A 215 9.29 -5.95 6.86
C SER A 215 9.19 -7.24 7.66
N SER A 216 9.94 -8.27 7.26
CA SER A 216 9.91 -9.55 7.98
C SER A 216 10.47 -9.43 9.41
N VAL A 217 11.52 -8.64 9.60
CA VAL A 217 12.09 -8.37 10.92
C VAL A 217 11.17 -7.48 11.75
N ALA A 218 10.72 -6.37 11.18
CA ALA A 218 9.89 -5.39 11.88
C ALA A 218 8.57 -5.97 12.37
N TRP A 219 8.00 -6.92 11.64
CA TRP A 219 6.74 -7.56 11.98
C TRP A 219 6.91 -8.95 12.61
N ASN A 220 8.13 -9.34 12.90
CA ASN A 220 8.46 -10.65 13.48
C ASN A 220 7.77 -11.82 12.73
N MET A 221 7.90 -11.82 11.40
CA MET A 221 7.23 -12.79 10.54
C MET A 221 7.95 -14.14 10.59
N PRO A 222 7.26 -15.24 10.90
CA PRO A 222 7.88 -16.56 10.98
C PRO A 222 8.13 -17.17 9.59
N ASN A 223 9.03 -18.14 9.52
CA ASN A 223 9.13 -19.01 8.36
C ASN A 223 7.84 -19.78 8.13
N ARG A 224 7.48 -19.98 6.87
CA ARG A 224 6.28 -20.72 6.43
C ARG A 224 4.99 -20.15 6.99
N LEU A 225 4.91 -18.81 7.11
CA LEU A 225 3.68 -18.14 7.49
C LEU A 225 2.57 -18.37 6.45
N ASN A 226 1.32 -18.26 6.89
CA ASN A 226 0.15 -18.24 6.02
C ASN A 226 -0.37 -16.80 5.92
N PHE A 227 -0.20 -16.21 4.74
CA PHE A 227 -0.51 -14.80 4.49
C PHE A 227 -1.78 -14.65 3.64
N LEU A 228 -2.79 -13.97 4.16
CA LEU A 228 -3.99 -13.63 3.40
C LEU A 228 -3.79 -12.30 2.68
N THR A 229 -3.87 -12.32 1.35
CA THR A 229 -3.61 -11.15 0.51
C THR A 229 -4.86 -10.29 0.37
N ILE A 230 -5.08 -9.40 1.35
CA ILE A 230 -6.16 -8.40 1.33
C ILE A 230 -5.68 -7.11 0.67
N VAL A 231 -4.45 -6.66 0.99
CA VAL A 231 -3.84 -5.52 0.30
C VAL A 231 -3.74 -5.83 -1.18
N PRO A 232 -4.25 -4.94 -2.07
CA PRO A 232 -4.13 -5.17 -3.50
C PRO A 232 -2.68 -5.26 -3.96
N MET A 233 -2.30 -6.31 -4.69
CA MET A 233 -0.95 -6.48 -5.23
C MET A 233 -0.57 -5.42 -6.26
N PHE A 234 -1.53 -4.66 -6.77
CA PHE A 234 -1.26 -3.50 -7.62
C PHE A 234 -0.89 -2.23 -6.85
N HIS A 235 -1.15 -2.15 -5.54
CA HIS A 235 -0.91 -0.96 -4.73
C HIS A 235 0.41 -1.08 -3.97
N CYS A 236 1.35 -0.15 -4.21
CA CYS A 236 2.73 -0.22 -3.68
C CYS A 236 3.31 -1.64 -3.85
N ASN A 237 3.04 -2.28 -4.98
CA ASN A 237 3.34 -3.68 -5.28
C ASN A 237 3.01 -4.62 -4.11
N GLY A 238 1.76 -4.49 -3.60
CA GLY A 238 1.26 -5.30 -2.49
C GLY A 238 2.09 -5.17 -1.22
N TRP A 239 2.64 -3.98 -0.95
CA TRP A 239 3.55 -3.70 0.18
C TRP A 239 4.77 -4.63 0.21
N CYS A 240 5.27 -4.99 -0.96
CA CYS A 240 6.39 -5.94 -1.14
C CYS A 240 6.14 -7.37 -0.65
N TYR A 241 4.93 -7.72 -0.21
CA TYR A 241 4.64 -9.09 0.26
C TYR A 241 4.76 -10.17 -0.83
N PRO A 242 4.47 -9.92 -2.12
CA PRO A 242 4.80 -10.90 -3.16
C PRO A 242 6.26 -11.32 -3.18
N TRP A 243 7.18 -10.47 -2.73
CA TRP A 243 8.61 -10.79 -2.57
C TRP A 243 8.97 -11.30 -1.17
N THR A 244 8.32 -10.76 -0.11
CA THR A 244 8.59 -11.12 1.29
C THR A 244 8.18 -12.57 1.60
N ILE A 245 7.03 -13.02 1.09
CA ILE A 245 6.49 -14.34 1.42
C ILE A 245 7.37 -15.48 0.89
N PRO A 246 7.86 -15.48 -0.37
CA PRO A 246 8.81 -16.48 -0.84
C PRO A 246 10.14 -16.48 -0.07
N MET A 247 10.63 -15.31 0.36
CA MET A 247 11.82 -15.21 1.21
C MET A 247 11.66 -16.03 2.50
N LEU A 248 10.45 -16.01 3.08
CA LEU A 248 10.07 -16.72 4.28
C LEU A 248 9.50 -18.13 4.00
N ASN A 249 9.53 -18.59 2.75
CA ASN A 249 8.96 -19.87 2.32
C ASN A 249 7.50 -20.04 2.76
N GLY A 250 6.75 -18.92 2.81
CA GLY A 250 5.37 -18.86 3.30
C GLY A 250 4.36 -19.33 2.26
N ARG A 251 3.09 -19.20 2.60
CA ARG A 251 1.95 -19.47 1.71
C ARG A 251 1.16 -18.19 1.50
N THR A 252 0.86 -17.87 0.25
CA THR A 252 -0.01 -16.76 -0.14
C THR A 252 -1.42 -17.27 -0.38
N ILE A 253 -2.38 -16.81 0.38
CA ILE A 253 -3.81 -17.07 0.15
C ILE A 253 -4.37 -15.85 -0.58
N CYS A 254 -4.69 -16.00 -1.86
CA CYS A 254 -5.21 -14.92 -2.69
C CYS A 254 -6.69 -14.68 -2.42
N LEU A 255 -7.06 -13.41 -2.25
CA LEU A 255 -8.44 -12.96 -2.09
C LEU A 255 -8.76 -11.95 -3.20
N ARG A 256 -9.58 -12.38 -4.18
CA ARG A 256 -9.95 -11.57 -5.34
C ARG A 256 -10.73 -10.31 -4.96
N ASN A 257 -11.76 -10.49 -4.14
CA ASN A 257 -12.65 -9.42 -3.67
C ASN A 257 -12.69 -9.42 -2.15
N ILE A 258 -12.83 -8.23 -1.56
CA ILE A 258 -13.02 -8.11 -0.11
C ILE A 258 -14.43 -8.57 0.23
N ASP A 259 -14.51 -9.73 0.87
CA ASP A 259 -15.71 -10.35 1.43
C ASP A 259 -15.39 -10.76 2.86
N ILE A 260 -16.09 -10.20 3.82
CA ILE A 260 -15.76 -10.38 5.24
C ILE A 260 -16.01 -11.81 5.71
N LYS A 261 -17.10 -12.44 5.27
CA LYS A 261 -17.39 -13.84 5.56
C LYS A 261 -16.28 -14.74 5.01
N LYS A 262 -15.88 -14.52 3.75
CA LYS A 262 -14.79 -15.25 3.10
C LYS A 262 -13.45 -15.05 3.82
N ILE A 263 -13.17 -13.85 4.33
CA ILE A 263 -11.97 -13.58 5.15
C ILE A 263 -11.93 -14.50 6.37
N PHE A 264 -13.01 -14.57 7.15
CA PHE A 264 -13.06 -15.46 8.31
C PHE A 264 -12.98 -16.94 7.93
N GLU A 265 -13.62 -17.34 6.82
CA GLU A 265 -13.53 -18.72 6.29
C GLU A 265 -12.10 -19.10 5.91
N LEU A 266 -11.38 -18.19 5.21
CA LEU A 266 -10.00 -18.43 4.79
C LEU A 266 -9.03 -18.46 5.98
N ILE A 267 -9.25 -17.58 6.98
CA ILE A 267 -8.46 -17.58 8.22
C ILE A 267 -8.59 -18.94 8.92
N ASP A 268 -9.81 -19.44 9.06
CA ASP A 268 -10.07 -20.72 9.72
C ASP A 268 -9.57 -21.94 8.93
N LYS A 269 -9.75 -21.90 7.59
CA LYS A 269 -9.39 -23.02 6.70
C LYS A 269 -7.88 -23.20 6.53
N TYR A 270 -7.16 -22.10 6.43
CA TYR A 270 -5.73 -22.13 6.10
C TYR A 270 -4.83 -21.70 7.26
N ASP A 271 -5.38 -21.56 8.48
CA ASP A 271 -4.65 -21.12 9.66
C ASP A 271 -3.84 -19.83 9.37
N VAL A 272 -4.52 -18.83 8.77
CA VAL A 272 -3.89 -17.56 8.43
C VAL A 272 -3.25 -16.93 9.67
N THR A 273 -2.00 -16.54 9.54
CA THR A 273 -1.23 -15.94 10.62
C THR A 273 -1.09 -14.43 10.48
N HIS A 274 -1.06 -13.93 9.22
CA HIS A 274 -0.77 -12.53 8.92
C HIS A 274 -1.62 -12.03 7.75
N PHE A 275 -2.03 -10.76 7.81
CA PHE A 275 -2.52 -9.99 6.66
C PHE A 275 -2.32 -8.49 6.86
N GLY A 276 -2.31 -7.73 5.77
CA GLY A 276 -2.37 -6.27 5.81
C GLY A 276 -3.75 -5.77 5.38
N GLY A 277 -4.19 -4.63 5.91
CA GLY A 277 -5.44 -4.02 5.50
C GLY A 277 -5.54 -2.54 5.84
N ALA A 278 -6.20 -1.76 4.97
CA ALA A 278 -6.53 -0.38 5.27
C ALA A 278 -7.54 -0.29 6.45
N PRO A 279 -7.61 0.82 7.19
CA PRO A 279 -8.54 0.98 8.32
C PRO A 279 -10.00 0.68 7.97
N ILE A 280 -10.42 0.96 6.74
CA ILE A 280 -11.78 0.63 6.29
C ILE A 280 -12.06 -0.87 6.29
N VAL A 281 -11.08 -1.70 5.92
CA VAL A 281 -11.22 -3.16 5.97
C VAL A 281 -11.33 -3.65 7.42
N LEU A 282 -10.53 -3.08 8.31
CA LEU A 282 -10.60 -3.39 9.74
C LEU A 282 -11.96 -3.00 10.33
N ASN A 283 -12.49 -1.84 9.90
CA ASN A 283 -13.83 -1.41 10.30
C ASN A 283 -14.91 -2.39 9.80
N MET A 284 -14.81 -2.87 8.56
CA MET A 284 -15.71 -3.89 8.02
C MET A 284 -15.62 -5.20 8.83
N ILE A 285 -14.40 -5.66 9.16
CA ILE A 285 -14.18 -6.86 9.98
C ILE A 285 -14.83 -6.70 11.36
N THR A 286 -14.63 -5.55 12.02
CA THR A 286 -15.22 -5.30 13.34
C THR A 286 -16.72 -5.08 13.31
N GLY A 287 -17.28 -4.67 12.19
CA GLY A 287 -18.73 -4.50 11.94
C GLY A 287 -19.42 -5.74 11.40
N ALA A 288 -18.71 -6.84 11.14
CA ALA A 288 -19.27 -8.06 10.58
C ALA A 288 -20.42 -8.62 11.47
N PRO A 289 -21.50 -9.15 10.88
CA PRO A 289 -22.50 -9.90 11.62
C PRO A 289 -21.89 -11.07 12.40
N GLU A 290 -22.39 -11.38 13.57
CA GLU A 290 -21.86 -12.47 14.40
C GLU A 290 -21.90 -13.83 13.66
N ALA A 291 -22.94 -14.06 12.86
CA ALA A 291 -23.10 -15.25 12.03
C ALA A 291 -22.00 -15.45 10.98
N ASP A 292 -21.37 -14.37 10.53
CA ASP A 292 -20.28 -14.40 9.53
C ASP A 292 -18.90 -14.49 10.18
N ARG A 293 -18.81 -14.30 11.51
CA ARG A 293 -17.57 -14.39 12.26
C ARG A 293 -17.25 -15.83 12.63
N LYS A 294 -15.98 -16.18 12.58
CA LYS A 294 -15.47 -17.41 13.19
C LYS A 294 -14.54 -17.06 14.33
N LYS A 295 -14.61 -17.83 15.42
CA LYS A 295 -13.64 -17.71 16.51
C LYS A 295 -12.26 -18.09 15.99
N LEU A 296 -11.30 -17.19 16.17
CA LEU A 296 -9.92 -17.45 15.76
C LEU A 296 -9.30 -18.57 16.59
N LYS A 297 -8.69 -19.56 15.94
CA LYS A 297 -7.95 -20.64 16.60
C LYS A 297 -6.63 -20.17 17.18
N ASN A 298 -5.97 -19.25 16.45
CA ASN A 298 -4.68 -18.68 16.79
C ASN A 298 -4.75 -17.16 16.69
N LYS A 299 -3.78 -16.48 17.30
CA LYS A 299 -3.61 -15.04 17.13
C LYS A 299 -3.29 -14.74 15.66
N VAL A 300 -3.98 -13.77 15.08
CA VAL A 300 -3.75 -13.27 13.73
C VAL A 300 -3.17 -11.87 13.81
N TYR A 301 -2.01 -11.68 13.20
CA TYR A 301 -1.31 -10.39 13.16
C TYR A 301 -1.76 -9.57 11.97
N VAL A 302 -2.06 -8.30 12.20
CA VAL A 302 -2.61 -7.41 11.18
C VAL A 302 -1.77 -6.14 11.09
N LEU A 303 -1.31 -5.79 9.89
CA LEU A 303 -0.76 -4.46 9.62
C LEU A 303 -1.85 -3.54 9.07
N THR A 304 -1.90 -2.32 9.59
CA THR A 304 -2.79 -1.29 9.05
C THR A 304 -2.02 -0.03 8.67
N ALA A 305 -2.34 0.49 7.48
CA ALA A 305 -1.73 1.69 6.91
C ALA A 305 -2.68 2.38 5.91
N GLY A 306 -2.19 3.45 5.28
CA GLY A 306 -2.89 4.20 4.24
C GLY A 306 -3.70 5.38 4.75
N ALA A 307 -4.18 5.32 5.99
CA ALA A 307 -4.77 6.40 6.75
C ALA A 307 -4.59 6.11 8.25
N PRO A 308 -4.57 7.12 9.14
CA PRO A 308 -4.57 6.88 10.58
C PRO A 308 -5.87 6.18 11.00
N PRO A 309 -5.81 4.99 11.63
CA PRO A 309 -7.01 4.34 12.15
C PRO A 309 -7.50 5.04 13.42
N PRO A 310 -8.81 5.20 13.63
CA PRO A 310 -9.34 5.59 14.92
C PRO A 310 -8.92 4.61 16.04
N SER A 311 -8.58 5.12 17.22
CA SER A 311 -8.09 4.31 18.35
C SER A 311 -9.05 3.17 18.74
N ILE A 312 -10.36 3.38 18.61
CA ILE A 312 -11.40 2.38 18.89
C ILE A 312 -11.28 1.11 18.02
N ILE A 313 -10.70 1.20 16.83
CA ILE A 313 -10.51 0.04 15.94
C ILE A 313 -9.55 -0.97 16.55
N PHE A 314 -8.47 -0.51 17.21
CA PHE A 314 -7.52 -1.40 17.89
C PHE A 314 -8.21 -2.22 18.98
N LYS A 315 -9.06 -1.56 19.80
CA LYS A 315 -9.86 -2.21 20.85
C LYS A 315 -10.80 -3.28 20.27
N LYS A 316 -11.56 -2.94 19.23
CA LYS A 316 -12.51 -3.86 18.59
C LYS A 316 -11.80 -5.05 17.92
N MET A 317 -10.68 -4.83 17.24
CA MET A 317 -9.90 -5.90 16.62
C MET A 317 -9.29 -6.83 17.65
N LYS A 318 -8.75 -6.30 18.75
CA LYS A 318 -8.23 -7.09 19.88
C LYS A 318 -9.31 -7.98 20.49
N ALA A 319 -10.52 -7.48 20.66
CA ALA A 319 -11.66 -8.26 21.17
C ALA A 319 -12.05 -9.44 20.27
N LEU A 320 -11.74 -9.37 18.97
CA LEU A 320 -11.93 -10.46 17.99
C LEU A 320 -10.72 -11.40 17.90
N GLY A 321 -9.63 -11.15 18.64
CA GLY A 321 -8.41 -11.98 18.64
C GLY A 321 -7.33 -11.56 17.65
N PHE A 322 -7.46 -10.39 17.01
CA PHE A 322 -6.44 -9.83 16.12
C PHE A 322 -5.45 -8.97 16.88
N GLU A 323 -4.18 -9.06 16.50
CA GLU A 323 -3.12 -8.14 16.98
C GLU A 323 -2.79 -7.16 15.87
N VAL A 324 -3.13 -5.89 16.05
CA VAL A 324 -2.98 -4.85 15.03
C VAL A 324 -1.76 -3.99 15.31
N MET A 325 -0.88 -3.85 14.32
CA MET A 325 0.22 -2.91 14.30
C MET A 325 -0.06 -1.79 13.31
N HIS A 326 0.04 -0.55 13.75
CA HIS A 326 -0.03 0.60 12.87
C HIS A 326 1.34 0.87 12.25
N VAL A 327 1.35 1.06 10.94
CA VAL A 327 2.55 1.37 10.15
C VAL A 327 2.29 2.55 9.24
N TYR A 328 3.35 3.26 8.86
CA TYR A 328 3.27 4.39 7.95
C TYR A 328 4.32 4.28 6.84
N GLY A 329 3.94 4.75 5.68
CA GLY A 329 4.78 4.90 4.50
C GLY A 329 3.96 5.32 3.30
N LEU A 330 4.63 5.44 2.16
CA LEU A 330 4.08 5.94 0.90
C LEU A 330 4.46 5.00 -0.24
N THR A 331 3.90 5.25 -1.41
CA THR A 331 4.35 4.58 -2.64
C THR A 331 5.83 4.83 -2.87
N GLU A 332 6.30 6.04 -2.61
CA GLU A 332 7.69 6.48 -2.76
C GLU A 332 8.68 5.77 -1.82
N THR A 333 8.17 5.01 -0.84
CA THR A 333 8.97 4.23 0.11
C THR A 333 8.68 2.73 0.06
N TYR A 334 8.19 2.20 -1.06
CA TYR A 334 7.84 0.78 -1.25
C TYR A 334 6.70 0.26 -0.33
N GLY A 335 6.05 1.14 0.39
CA GLY A 335 5.08 0.86 1.42
C GLY A 335 5.48 1.49 2.75
N HIS A 336 5.54 0.71 3.81
CA HIS A 336 5.73 1.20 5.17
C HIS A 336 7.21 1.26 5.58
N VAL A 337 7.59 2.33 6.26
CA VAL A 337 8.96 2.59 6.77
C VAL A 337 8.98 2.92 8.27
N THR A 338 7.81 3.07 8.90
CA THR A 338 7.68 3.18 10.35
C THR A 338 6.66 2.21 10.90
N GLN A 339 6.77 1.88 12.16
CA GLN A 339 5.87 1.04 12.92
C GLN A 339 5.66 1.59 14.32
N CYS A 340 4.47 1.42 14.86
CA CYS A 340 4.24 1.63 16.28
C CYS A 340 4.78 0.43 17.06
N ALA A 341 6.11 0.34 17.17
CA ALA A 341 6.77 -0.68 17.99
C ALA A 341 6.27 -0.58 19.43
N TRP A 342 5.92 -1.72 20.02
CA TRP A 342 5.39 -1.72 21.39
C TRP A 342 6.51 -1.72 22.41
N ASN A 343 6.35 -0.92 23.49
CA ASN A 343 7.24 -0.91 24.64
C ASN A 343 6.52 -1.61 25.82
N ASP A 344 7.18 -2.55 26.47
CA ASP A 344 6.59 -3.36 27.54
C ASP A 344 6.05 -2.53 28.72
N GLU A 345 6.68 -1.39 29.01
CA GLU A 345 6.22 -0.43 30.05
C GLU A 345 4.79 0.10 29.79
N TRP A 346 4.34 0.08 28.52
CA TRP A 346 2.99 0.56 28.18
C TRP A 346 1.89 -0.46 28.51
N ASN A 347 2.25 -1.69 28.88
CA ASN A 347 1.29 -2.69 29.34
C ASN A 347 0.63 -2.28 30.67
N ASP A 348 1.29 -1.41 31.45
CA ASP A 348 0.79 -0.91 32.72
C ASP A 348 -0.21 0.26 32.57
N PHE A 349 -0.33 0.83 31.37
CA PHE A 349 -1.31 1.87 31.08
C PHE A 349 -2.72 1.28 30.92
N ASP A 350 -3.73 2.11 31.18
CA ASP A 350 -5.11 1.76 30.87
C ASP A 350 -5.31 1.51 29.37
N GLU A 351 -6.38 0.80 29.03
CA GLU A 351 -6.64 0.36 27.66
C GLU A 351 -6.78 1.55 26.68
N ASP A 352 -7.38 2.65 27.10
CA ASP A 352 -7.60 3.80 26.25
C ASP A 352 -6.26 4.49 25.91
N LYS A 353 -5.37 4.59 26.89
CA LYS A 353 -4.00 5.11 26.67
C LYS A 353 -3.19 4.19 25.77
N GLN A 354 -3.28 2.87 25.95
CA GLN A 354 -2.64 1.91 25.05
C GLN A 354 -3.13 2.08 23.60
N ASN A 355 -4.44 2.25 23.40
CA ASN A 355 -5.02 2.44 22.07
C ASN A 355 -4.62 3.79 21.43
N GLU A 356 -4.48 4.86 22.23
CA GLU A 356 -3.91 6.13 21.75
C GLU A 356 -2.47 5.99 21.26
N ILE A 357 -1.65 5.24 21.98
CA ILE A 357 -0.27 4.97 21.58
C ILE A 357 -0.22 4.14 20.30
N LYS A 358 -1.02 3.08 20.21
CA LYS A 358 -1.12 2.22 19.01
C LYS A 358 -1.56 2.99 17.76
N ALA A 359 -2.27 4.09 17.91
CA ALA A 359 -2.67 4.95 16.80
C ALA A 359 -1.53 5.84 16.24
N ARG A 360 -0.36 5.92 16.90
CA ARG A 360 0.81 6.65 16.40
C ARG A 360 1.47 5.89 15.24
N GLN A 361 2.18 6.61 14.36
CA GLN A 361 2.97 6.01 13.28
C GLN A 361 4.28 5.39 13.78
N GLY A 362 4.71 5.79 14.97
CA GLY A 362 5.78 5.15 15.72
C GLY A 362 7.18 5.52 15.27
N VAL A 363 8.06 4.52 15.15
CA VAL A 363 9.48 4.68 14.90
C VAL A 363 9.89 4.03 13.57
N ARG A 364 11.05 4.41 13.04
CA ARG A 364 11.57 3.88 11.76
C ARG A 364 11.79 2.37 11.79
N TYR A 365 11.65 1.74 10.64
CA TYR A 365 12.02 0.34 10.43
C TYR A 365 13.55 0.13 10.56
N PRO A 366 14.01 -1.09 10.89
CA PRO A 366 15.44 -1.40 11.01
C PRO A 366 16.26 -1.11 9.75
N ASN A 367 15.64 -1.22 8.58
CA ASN A 367 16.26 -1.01 7.26
C ASN A 367 16.00 0.39 6.68
N THR A 368 15.52 1.34 7.49
CA THR A 368 15.33 2.74 7.11
C THR A 368 16.34 3.59 7.86
N GLU A 369 17.26 4.24 7.16
CA GLU A 369 18.40 4.94 7.75
C GLU A 369 17.99 6.22 8.49
N GLY A 370 16.89 6.89 8.06
CA GLY A 370 16.41 8.09 8.72
C GLY A 370 14.92 8.32 8.54
N VAL A 371 14.23 8.58 9.64
CA VAL A 371 12.90 9.20 9.70
C VAL A 371 12.96 10.25 10.77
N THR A 372 12.69 11.50 10.40
CA THR A 372 12.70 12.64 11.32
C THR A 372 11.62 13.63 10.92
N ILE A 373 11.41 14.64 11.76
CA ILE A 373 10.48 15.73 11.48
C ILE A 373 11.29 17.01 11.39
N LEU A 374 11.28 17.62 10.20
CA LEU A 374 12.01 18.86 9.93
C LEU A 374 11.01 19.98 9.61
N ASP A 375 11.42 21.20 9.93
CA ASP A 375 10.85 22.38 9.35
C ASP A 375 11.23 22.40 7.86
N PRO A 376 10.27 22.41 6.92
CA PRO A 376 10.55 22.21 5.49
C PRO A 376 11.30 23.40 4.84
N GLU A 377 11.32 24.57 5.47
CA GLU A 377 12.03 25.76 4.96
C GLU A 377 13.46 25.80 5.43
N THR A 378 13.67 25.58 6.72
CA THR A 378 14.99 25.68 7.37
C THR A 378 15.76 24.37 7.38
N MET A 379 15.11 23.25 7.12
CA MET A 379 15.64 21.88 7.22
C MET A 379 16.22 21.54 8.60
N LYS A 380 15.76 22.21 9.65
CA LYS A 380 16.14 21.93 11.05
C LYS A 380 15.13 21.01 11.71
N GLU A 381 15.61 20.17 12.61
CA GLU A 381 14.74 19.30 13.41
C GLU A 381 13.83 20.13 14.32
N VAL A 382 12.55 19.74 14.38
CA VAL A 382 11.61 20.31 15.34
C VAL A 382 11.83 19.70 16.73
N PRO A 383 11.47 20.42 17.81
CA PRO A 383 11.52 19.89 19.18
C PRO A 383 10.71 18.60 19.33
N LYS A 384 11.20 17.68 20.17
CA LYS A 384 10.48 16.44 20.54
C LYS A 384 9.49 16.71 21.68
N ASP A 385 8.56 17.62 21.46
CA ASP A 385 7.60 18.09 22.48
C ASP A 385 6.17 17.57 22.28
N GLY A 386 5.95 16.82 21.19
CA GLY A 386 4.62 16.33 20.79
C GLY A 386 3.66 17.42 20.34
N LYS A 387 4.15 18.62 20.04
CA LYS A 387 3.34 19.82 19.72
C LYS A 387 3.82 20.54 18.47
N THR A 388 5.14 20.77 18.36
CA THR A 388 5.73 21.51 17.23
C THR A 388 5.59 20.69 15.95
N ILE A 389 4.88 21.26 14.97
CA ILE A 389 4.59 20.61 13.70
C ILE A 389 5.76 20.84 12.73
N GLY A 390 6.14 19.79 12.02
CA GLY A 390 7.05 19.82 10.88
C GLY A 390 6.63 18.78 9.85
N GLU A 391 7.41 18.64 8.78
CA GLU A 391 7.20 17.65 7.74
C GLU A 391 8.00 16.37 8.05
N ILE A 392 7.38 15.21 7.83
CA ILE A 392 8.07 13.93 7.92
C ILE A 392 9.08 13.84 6.77
N MET A 393 10.34 13.63 7.11
CA MET A 393 11.43 13.45 6.17
C MET A 393 11.99 12.04 6.28
N ILE A 394 12.20 11.42 5.13
CA ILE A 394 12.69 10.03 5.05
C ILE A 394 14.00 9.99 4.27
N ARG A 395 14.93 9.19 4.76
CA ARG A 395 16.20 8.90 4.07
C ARG A 395 16.48 7.42 4.18
N GLY A 396 16.86 6.79 3.06
CA GLY A 396 17.25 5.39 3.13
C GLY A 396 17.24 4.66 1.80
N ASN A 397 17.72 3.43 1.86
CA ASN A 397 17.81 2.52 0.71
C ASN A 397 16.44 2.03 0.21
N VAL A 398 15.38 2.27 0.98
CA VAL A 398 13.99 1.96 0.64
C VAL A 398 13.20 3.20 0.17
N VAL A 399 13.90 4.24 -0.29
CA VAL A 399 13.29 5.37 -1.01
C VAL A 399 13.37 5.11 -2.52
N MET A 400 12.35 5.50 -3.27
CA MET A 400 12.25 5.34 -4.72
C MET A 400 13.47 5.89 -5.48
N LYS A 401 13.66 5.47 -6.74
CA LYS A 401 14.63 6.12 -7.64
C LYS A 401 14.24 7.56 -7.97
N GLY A 402 12.96 7.81 -8.10
CA GLY A 402 12.37 9.08 -8.48
C GLY A 402 11.03 8.89 -9.20
N TYR A 403 10.47 10.01 -9.67
CA TYR A 403 9.28 10.01 -10.51
C TYR A 403 9.65 9.80 -11.97
N PHE A 404 9.01 8.85 -12.62
CA PHE A 404 9.26 8.48 -14.01
C PHE A 404 8.97 9.65 -14.94
N LYS A 405 9.95 10.02 -15.77
CA LYS A 405 9.91 11.17 -16.72
C LYS A 405 9.58 12.53 -16.07
N ASP A 406 9.82 12.70 -14.76
CA ASP A 406 9.54 13.93 -14.05
C ASP A 406 10.73 14.28 -13.11
N LYS A 407 11.78 14.84 -13.73
CA LYS A 407 13.00 15.22 -13.00
C LYS A 407 12.73 16.33 -11.98
N ASP A 408 11.92 17.30 -12.34
CA ASP A 408 11.68 18.48 -11.49
C ASP A 408 10.92 18.07 -10.22
N ALA A 409 9.89 17.20 -10.35
CA ALA A 409 9.22 16.66 -9.20
C ALA A 409 10.13 15.75 -8.35
N THR A 410 11.05 15.01 -8.98
CA THR A 410 12.04 14.18 -8.28
C THR A 410 13.01 15.06 -7.47
N ASP A 411 13.60 16.07 -8.09
CA ASP A 411 14.55 16.99 -7.43
C ASP A 411 13.88 17.73 -6.27
N LYS A 412 12.64 18.18 -6.46
CA LYS A 412 11.84 18.82 -5.40
C LYS A 412 11.58 17.86 -4.24
N ALA A 413 11.18 16.63 -4.53
CA ALA A 413 10.87 15.64 -3.50
C ALA A 413 12.10 15.15 -2.73
N MET A 414 13.32 15.30 -3.30
CA MET A 414 14.58 14.85 -2.67
C MET A 414 15.49 16.00 -2.26
N LYS A 415 14.95 17.21 -2.14
CA LYS A 415 15.69 18.40 -1.76
C LYS A 415 16.36 18.22 -0.39
N GLY A 416 17.58 18.74 -0.25
CA GLY A 416 18.34 18.70 1.01
C GLY A 416 18.79 17.30 1.44
N GLY A 417 18.73 16.30 0.53
CA GLY A 417 19.15 14.91 0.83
C GLY A 417 18.16 14.14 1.66
N TRP A 418 16.91 14.59 1.71
CA TRP A 418 15.77 13.91 2.34
C TRP A 418 14.61 13.80 1.36
N PHE A 419 13.87 12.72 1.46
CA PHE A 419 12.59 12.59 0.77
C PHE A 419 11.51 13.35 1.55
N HIS A 420 10.92 14.35 0.91
CA HIS A 420 9.82 15.17 1.41
C HIS A 420 8.49 14.44 1.20
N THR A 421 7.83 14.08 2.29
CA THR A 421 6.59 13.28 2.22
C THR A 421 5.34 14.11 1.94
N GLY A 422 5.37 15.40 2.28
CA GLY A 422 4.19 16.27 2.30
C GLY A 422 3.22 15.97 3.46
N ASP A 423 3.59 15.07 4.38
CA ASP A 423 2.80 14.74 5.55
C ASP A 423 3.37 15.48 6.78
N LEU A 424 2.50 16.21 7.49
CA LEU A 424 2.85 16.99 8.68
C LEU A 424 2.66 16.14 9.94
N ALA A 425 3.62 16.23 10.85
CA ALA A 425 3.62 15.44 12.07
C ALA A 425 4.29 16.17 13.22
N VAL A 426 4.16 15.59 14.41
CA VAL A 426 4.91 15.96 15.61
C VAL A 426 5.78 14.80 16.06
N MET A 427 6.92 15.11 16.67
CA MET A 427 7.79 14.14 17.32
C MET A 427 7.50 14.15 18.83
N HIS A 428 7.10 13.02 19.39
CA HIS A 428 6.91 12.88 20.82
C HIS A 428 8.25 12.77 21.57
N PRO A 429 8.28 13.06 22.90
CA PRO A 429 9.51 12.94 23.71
C PRO A 429 10.15 11.54 23.67
N ASP A 430 9.34 10.49 23.49
CA ASP A 430 9.76 9.10 23.34
C ASP A 430 10.29 8.75 21.92
N GLY A 431 10.35 9.74 21.01
CA GLY A 431 10.83 9.56 19.64
C GLY A 431 9.80 9.00 18.67
N TYR A 432 8.53 8.86 19.09
CA TYR A 432 7.46 8.35 18.24
C TYR A 432 6.84 9.47 17.41
N VAL A 433 6.70 9.22 16.11
CA VAL A 433 6.04 10.12 15.17
C VAL A 433 4.53 9.98 15.30
N LYS A 434 3.82 11.10 15.28
CA LYS A 434 2.36 11.17 15.16
C LYS A 434 1.98 12.14 14.07
N ILE A 435 1.36 11.63 13.00
CA ILE A 435 0.82 12.45 11.90
C ILE A 435 -0.29 13.35 12.44
N GLN A 436 -0.20 14.61 12.06
CA GLN A 436 -1.22 15.63 12.34
C GLN A 436 -2.15 15.82 11.14
N ASP A 437 -1.58 15.97 9.95
CA ASP A 437 -2.34 16.10 8.71
C ASP A 437 -1.41 16.03 7.48
N ARG A 438 -1.99 16.16 6.30
CA ARG A 438 -1.24 16.55 5.10
C ARG A 438 -1.09 18.05 5.04
N SER A 439 0.03 18.54 4.51
CA SER A 439 0.29 19.97 4.38
C SER A 439 -0.84 20.72 3.65
N LYS A 440 -1.49 20.07 2.68
CA LYS A 440 -2.62 20.61 1.91
C LYS A 440 -4.01 20.41 2.55
N ASP A 441 -4.10 19.65 3.64
CA ASP A 441 -5.34 19.31 4.33
C ASP A 441 -5.46 20.03 5.68
N ILE A 442 -4.40 20.67 6.17
CA ILE A 442 -4.42 21.58 7.32
C ILE A 442 -5.39 22.72 7.02
N ILE A 443 -6.21 23.03 8.00
CA ILE A 443 -7.20 24.11 7.94
C ILE A 443 -6.62 25.32 8.67
N ILE A 444 -6.49 26.45 7.99
CA ILE A 444 -5.92 27.68 8.58
C ILE A 444 -7.06 28.62 8.96
N SER A 445 -7.43 28.59 10.24
CA SER A 445 -8.55 29.39 10.77
C SER A 445 -8.06 30.50 11.68
N GLY A 446 -8.21 31.74 11.24
CA GLY A 446 -7.76 32.89 12.03
C GLY A 446 -6.27 32.92 12.35
N GLY A 447 -5.44 32.30 11.51
CA GLY A 447 -4.00 32.16 11.71
C GLY A 447 -3.58 30.92 12.52
N GLU A 448 -4.54 30.13 13.02
CA GLU A 448 -4.28 28.90 13.75
C GLU A 448 -4.37 27.68 12.83
N ASN A 449 -3.42 26.76 12.96
CA ASN A 449 -3.41 25.49 12.23
C ASN A 449 -4.32 24.46 12.92
N ILE A 450 -5.31 23.96 12.20
CA ILE A 450 -6.23 22.94 12.69
C ILE A 450 -6.00 21.64 11.93
N SER A 451 -5.74 20.56 12.67
CA SER A 451 -5.69 19.21 12.10
C SER A 451 -7.08 18.71 11.80
N SER A 452 -7.35 18.39 10.53
CA SER A 452 -8.59 17.73 10.13
C SER A 452 -8.72 16.35 10.76
N ILE A 453 -7.60 15.63 10.94
CA ILE A 453 -7.53 14.29 11.55
C ILE A 453 -7.94 14.34 13.04
N GLU A 454 -7.58 15.38 13.77
CA GLU A 454 -7.97 15.52 15.19
C GLU A 454 -9.51 15.59 15.34
N ILE A 455 -10.16 16.31 14.44
CA ILE A 455 -11.62 16.43 14.43
C ILE A 455 -12.28 15.12 13.98
N GLU A 456 -11.74 14.49 12.93
CA GLU A 456 -12.22 13.19 12.44
C GLU A 456 -12.14 12.10 13.53
N ASN A 457 -11.04 12.06 14.28
CA ASN A 457 -10.86 11.14 15.40
C ASN A 457 -11.87 11.40 16.52
N THR A 458 -12.21 12.66 16.78
CA THR A 458 -13.23 13.01 17.77
C THR A 458 -14.60 12.55 17.31
N LEU A 459 -14.99 12.89 16.09
CA LEU A 459 -16.29 12.50 15.51
C LEU A 459 -16.47 10.98 15.43
N SER A 460 -15.39 10.24 15.15
CA SER A 460 -15.42 8.77 15.06
C SER A 460 -15.71 8.07 16.41
N LYS A 461 -15.62 8.78 17.53
CA LYS A 461 -16.01 8.25 18.86
C LYS A 461 -17.54 8.30 19.07
N HIS A 462 -18.24 9.08 18.28
CA HIS A 462 -19.70 9.18 18.39
C HIS A 462 -20.38 7.91 17.84
N PRO A 463 -21.35 7.30 18.56
CA PRO A 463 -21.91 5.99 18.21
C PRO A 463 -22.69 5.98 16.88
N SER A 464 -23.11 7.13 16.39
CA SER A 464 -23.82 7.31 15.13
C SER A 464 -22.90 7.57 13.92
N VAL A 465 -21.61 7.80 14.13
CA VAL A 465 -20.65 8.09 13.06
C VAL A 465 -19.95 6.81 12.61
N SER A 466 -20.10 6.47 11.34
CA SER A 466 -19.39 5.36 10.71
C SER A 466 -18.01 5.82 10.20
N ILE A 467 -18.00 6.92 9.44
CA ILE A 467 -16.78 7.52 8.90
C ILE A 467 -16.96 9.04 8.90
N ALA A 468 -15.91 9.78 9.26
CA ALA A 468 -15.84 11.22 9.19
C ALA A 468 -14.70 11.68 8.28
N ALA A 469 -14.94 12.75 7.53
CA ALA A 469 -13.91 13.47 6.79
C ALA A 469 -14.08 14.97 7.03
N VAL A 470 -12.99 15.66 7.32
CA VAL A 470 -13.02 17.10 7.60
C VAL A 470 -12.16 17.84 6.59
N VAL A 471 -12.70 18.91 6.03
CA VAL A 471 -12.00 19.77 5.07
C VAL A 471 -12.14 21.23 5.44
N ALA A 472 -11.22 22.05 4.93
CA ALA A 472 -11.34 23.50 4.97
C ALA A 472 -12.55 23.96 4.15
N LYS A 473 -13.38 24.80 4.74
CA LYS A 473 -14.43 25.57 4.05
C LYS A 473 -14.05 27.04 4.13
N PRO A 474 -14.10 27.78 3.01
CA PRO A 474 -13.87 29.23 3.03
C PRO A 474 -14.81 29.96 4.00
N ASP A 475 -14.28 30.94 4.74
CA ASP A 475 -15.01 31.75 5.70
C ASP A 475 -14.53 33.21 5.64
N GLU A 476 -15.45 34.16 5.51
CA GLU A 476 -15.13 35.59 5.34
C GLU A 476 -14.38 36.18 6.54
N LYS A 477 -14.64 35.68 7.75
CA LYS A 477 -14.05 36.20 8.98
C LYS A 477 -12.75 35.51 9.36
N TRP A 478 -12.66 34.20 9.16
CA TRP A 478 -11.58 33.38 9.67
C TRP A 478 -10.65 32.86 8.57
N GLY A 479 -10.90 33.19 7.30
CA GLY A 479 -10.22 32.63 6.14
C GLY A 479 -10.74 31.25 5.81
N GLU A 480 -10.53 30.30 6.73
CA GLU A 480 -11.05 28.93 6.64
C GLU A 480 -11.69 28.50 7.97
N VAL A 481 -12.65 27.57 7.88
CA VAL A 481 -13.24 26.90 9.04
C VAL A 481 -13.43 25.41 8.77
N PRO A 482 -13.39 24.54 9.81
CA PRO A 482 -13.64 23.13 9.63
C PRO A 482 -15.07 22.83 9.19
N CYS A 483 -15.22 22.01 8.15
CA CYS A 483 -16.48 21.42 7.71
C CYS A 483 -16.36 19.89 7.72
N ALA A 484 -17.24 19.22 8.44
CA ALA A 484 -17.27 17.78 8.57
C ALA A 484 -18.25 17.14 7.58
N PHE A 485 -17.82 16.08 6.89
CA PHE A 485 -18.63 15.22 6.05
C PHE A 485 -18.73 13.85 6.73
N ILE A 486 -19.96 13.35 6.89
CA ILE A 486 -20.23 12.20 7.78
C ILE A 486 -21.01 11.11 7.04
N GLU A 487 -20.47 9.90 7.05
CA GLU A 487 -21.25 8.67 6.83
C GLU A 487 -21.81 8.19 8.16
N MET A 488 -23.10 7.98 8.22
CA MET A 488 -23.80 7.55 9.41
C MET A 488 -23.77 6.02 9.56
N VAL A 489 -23.77 5.54 10.79
CA VAL A 489 -24.10 4.15 11.07
C VAL A 489 -25.57 3.91 10.74
N LYS A 490 -25.87 2.81 10.04
CA LYS A 490 -27.24 2.45 9.68
C LYS A 490 -28.12 2.37 10.94
N ASP A 491 -29.32 2.94 10.85
CA ASP A 491 -30.32 2.96 11.91
C ASP A 491 -29.92 3.69 13.22
N LYS A 492 -28.88 4.54 13.17
CA LYS A 492 -28.44 5.40 14.28
C LYS A 492 -28.35 6.86 13.84
N PRO A 493 -29.49 7.56 13.71
CA PRO A 493 -29.46 8.95 13.29
C PRO A 493 -28.83 9.87 14.35
N ALA A 494 -28.16 10.92 13.89
CA ALA A 494 -27.75 12.06 14.70
C ALA A 494 -27.95 13.34 13.89
N SER A 495 -28.19 14.44 14.57
CA SER A 495 -28.31 15.75 13.93
C SER A 495 -26.96 16.45 13.79
N GLU A 496 -26.86 17.42 12.86
CA GLU A 496 -25.70 18.30 12.74
C GLU A 496 -25.34 18.96 14.08
N LYS A 497 -26.35 19.49 14.78
CA LYS A 497 -26.17 20.13 16.09
C LYS A 497 -25.57 19.19 17.13
N GLU A 498 -26.07 17.96 17.21
CA GLU A 498 -25.59 16.93 18.14
C GLU A 498 -24.11 16.63 17.93
N LEU A 499 -23.67 16.44 16.67
CA LEU A 499 -22.25 16.17 16.37
C LEU A 499 -21.36 17.38 16.63
N ILE A 500 -21.84 18.60 16.37
CA ILE A 500 -21.12 19.83 16.72
C ILE A 500 -21.00 19.96 18.23
N ASP A 501 -22.07 19.74 18.98
CA ASP A 501 -22.07 19.82 20.44
C ASP A 501 -21.15 18.74 21.04
N PHE A 502 -21.16 17.53 20.51
CA PHE A 502 -20.22 16.46 20.89
C PHE A 502 -18.75 16.88 20.68
N CYS A 503 -18.43 17.56 19.59
CA CYS A 503 -17.07 18.07 19.38
C CYS A 503 -16.68 19.18 20.38
N LYS A 504 -17.62 19.99 20.84
CA LYS A 504 -17.36 21.06 21.83
C LYS A 504 -16.94 20.52 23.19
N GLU A 505 -17.31 19.28 23.54
CA GLU A 505 -16.97 18.68 24.82
C GLU A 505 -15.46 18.38 24.93
N THR A 506 -14.77 18.18 23.81
CA THR A 506 -13.37 17.72 23.78
C THR A 506 -12.43 18.61 22.99
N LEU A 507 -12.93 19.40 22.03
CA LEU A 507 -12.12 20.23 21.15
C LEU A 507 -12.13 21.70 21.58
N ALA A 508 -11.02 22.39 21.37
CA ALA A 508 -10.96 23.84 21.50
C ALA A 508 -11.96 24.50 20.51
N GLY A 509 -12.61 25.59 20.91
CA GLY A 509 -13.72 26.19 20.18
C GLY A 509 -13.45 26.54 18.71
N PHE A 510 -12.22 26.90 18.36
CA PHE A 510 -11.82 27.19 16.97
C PHE A 510 -11.68 25.94 16.11
N LYS A 511 -11.46 24.75 16.72
CA LYS A 511 -11.38 23.44 16.04
C LYS A 511 -12.76 22.81 15.81
N VAL A 512 -13.80 23.29 16.46
CA VAL A 512 -15.16 22.73 16.33
C VAL A 512 -15.70 22.96 14.92
N PRO A 513 -16.20 21.93 14.22
CA PRO A 513 -16.80 22.10 12.90
C PRO A 513 -17.90 23.16 12.90
N LYS A 514 -17.90 24.03 11.90
CA LYS A 514 -18.96 25.05 11.72
C LYS A 514 -20.11 24.53 10.87
N LYS A 515 -19.91 23.39 10.20
CA LYS A 515 -20.89 22.73 9.34
C LYS A 515 -20.68 21.22 9.40
N VAL A 516 -21.78 20.45 9.40
CA VAL A 516 -21.79 19.00 9.20
C VAL A 516 -22.68 18.68 8.01
N ILE A 517 -22.17 17.86 7.08
CA ILE A 517 -22.86 17.41 5.89
C ILE A 517 -22.93 15.88 5.93
N PHE A 518 -24.13 15.33 5.83
CA PHE A 518 -24.33 13.89 5.79
C PHE A 518 -24.34 13.42 4.34
N CYS A 519 -23.41 12.53 3.97
CA CYS A 519 -23.28 11.99 2.61
C CYS A 519 -22.49 10.70 2.60
N GLU A 520 -22.52 9.99 1.50
CA GLU A 520 -21.53 8.97 1.17
C GLU A 520 -20.20 9.65 0.80
N LEU A 521 -19.10 9.19 1.39
CA LEU A 521 -17.80 9.81 1.19
C LEU A 521 -17.09 9.25 -0.05
N PRO A 522 -16.52 10.11 -0.92
CA PRO A 522 -15.74 9.67 -2.06
C PRO A 522 -14.44 9.00 -1.57
N LYS A 523 -14.21 7.75 -2.01
CA LYS A 523 -13.06 6.95 -1.59
C LYS A 523 -12.22 6.51 -2.78
N THR A 524 -10.91 6.43 -2.55
CA THR A 524 -10.02 5.75 -3.50
C THR A 524 -10.28 4.25 -3.49
N SER A 525 -9.68 3.53 -4.43
CA SER A 525 -9.70 2.06 -4.48
C SER A 525 -9.16 1.37 -3.23
N THR A 526 -8.30 2.05 -2.49
CA THR A 526 -7.74 1.56 -1.23
C THR A 526 -8.55 1.98 -0.01
N GLY A 527 -9.71 2.64 -0.22
CA GLY A 527 -10.59 3.11 0.86
C GLY A 527 -10.18 4.44 1.47
N LYS A 528 -9.18 5.15 0.92
CA LYS A 528 -8.77 6.47 1.37
C LYS A 528 -9.77 7.53 0.90
N ILE A 529 -10.20 8.40 1.80
CA ILE A 529 -11.15 9.47 1.47
C ILE A 529 -10.48 10.50 0.56
N GLN A 530 -11.19 10.88 -0.49
CA GLN A 530 -10.75 11.88 -1.47
C GLN A 530 -11.20 13.28 -1.04
N LYS A 531 -10.52 13.87 -0.03
CA LYS A 531 -10.87 15.19 0.52
C LYS A 531 -10.92 16.29 -0.53
N PHE A 532 -10.15 16.18 -1.62
CA PHE A 532 -10.19 17.16 -2.71
C PHE A 532 -11.54 17.18 -3.44
N GLU A 533 -12.25 16.05 -3.53
CA GLU A 533 -13.60 16.01 -4.09
C GLU A 533 -14.61 16.71 -3.15
N LEU A 534 -14.41 16.55 -1.83
CA LEU A 534 -15.28 17.21 -0.85
C LEU A 534 -15.10 18.74 -0.87
N ARG A 535 -13.87 19.23 -1.11
CA ARG A 535 -13.59 20.67 -1.22
C ARG A 535 -14.25 21.34 -2.43
N LYS A 536 -14.55 20.58 -3.48
CA LYS A 536 -15.26 21.13 -4.67
C LYS A 536 -16.71 21.56 -4.39
N GLN A 537 -17.23 21.24 -3.20
CA GLN A 537 -18.58 21.64 -2.79
C GLN A 537 -18.64 23.09 -2.27
N PHE A 538 -17.49 23.75 -2.17
CA PHE A 538 -17.33 25.14 -1.73
C PHE A 538 -16.62 25.99 -2.82
#